data_80cfa789466c9889e92b37fcedde694b
#
_entry.id   80cfa789466c9889e92b37fcedde694b
#
_cell.length_a   1.000
_cell.length_b   1.000
_cell.length_c   1.000
_cell.angle_alpha   90.00
_cell.angle_beta   90.00
_cell.angle_gamma   90.00
#
_symmetry.space_group_name_H-M   'P 1'
#
loop_
_entity.id
_entity.type
_entity.pdbx_description
1 polymer ?
#
loop_
_entity_poly.entity_id
_entity_poly.type
_entity_poly.pdbx_seq_one_letter_code
_entity_poly.pdbx_strand_id
1 'polypeptide(L)'
;MPNSPCWWTKGMRNFCIQAHFFPILIFQAKIEVFGQVNMMYACITVLRALALREGSQKVWKEYTKFESHLQDRMDTPVYSKVNKEKVVFFIQHYLKLLSHYSDLEILEACGKLDTNCFELKMTDSQGETQNLRAMYRLASILSHECRPNTRHTFDPDYAVNLYATVPIAKGSLITVSYTQSLWNTMNRRQHLKMSKCFWCQCPRCADPTEFGTYISALVCSKCGGKMLHSNPLDQDAPFRCEKCAHTLEAKQIRDGHDRLTGELKTIDRSNPMNLEQFLQKYATVIPETHQLSREIQYGLMILMKPNEYLPTSALLKKSIICKQLLDLADKIEPGMTKWRGQILFELQSSSVILAQRALEEEKLAKWKAQVYTKF
;
A
#
# COMPACT_ATOMS: atom_id res chain seq x y z
N MET A 1 27.66 9.99 18.86
CA MET A 1 28.31 11.00 18.02
C MET A 1 27.46 11.24 16.78
N PRO A 2 27.48 12.43 16.20
CA PRO A 2 26.58 13.53 16.56
C PRO A 2 25.69 13.97 15.40
N ASN A 3 24.58 14.63 15.73
CA ASN A 3 23.98 15.77 15.04
C ASN A 3 24.12 15.90 13.51
N SER A 4 23.12 15.43 12.79
CA SER A 4 22.81 16.01 11.48
C SER A 4 21.81 17.15 11.69
N PRO A 5 22.06 18.37 11.15
CA PRO A 5 21.18 19.50 11.34
C PRO A 5 19.93 19.36 10.45
N CYS A 6 18.76 19.31 11.07
CA CYS A 6 17.51 19.56 10.39
C CYS A 6 17.47 21.03 9.92
N TRP A 7 17.59 21.26 8.62
CA TRP A 7 17.35 22.57 8.02
C TRP A 7 15.86 22.81 7.81
N TRP A 8 15.29 23.80 8.49
CA TRP A 8 13.87 24.11 8.42
C TRP A 8 13.61 25.61 8.26
N THR A 9 12.79 25.95 7.28
CA THR A 9 12.18 27.26 7.17
C THR A 9 11.12 27.45 8.25
N LYS A 10 11.11 28.60 8.90
CA LYS A 10 10.16 29.00 9.94
C LYS A 10 8.70 28.82 9.44
N GLY A 11 7.94 27.91 10.04
CA GLY A 11 6.51 27.82 9.85
C GLY A 11 5.86 26.43 9.96
N MET A 12 6.60 25.33 9.76
CA MET A 12 6.05 23.97 9.89
C MET A 12 6.84 23.19 10.94
N ARG A 13 6.22 22.90 12.08
CA ARG A 13 6.78 21.93 13.04
C ARG A 13 6.47 20.54 12.53
N ASN A 14 7.39 19.96 11.75
CA ASN A 14 7.34 18.55 11.45
C ASN A 14 7.90 17.78 12.63
N PHE A 15 7.05 17.00 13.28
CA PHE A 15 7.48 16.03 14.27
C PHE A 15 8.14 14.85 13.53
N CYS A 16 9.44 14.65 13.74
CA CYS A 16 10.13 13.41 13.42
C CYS A 16 10.24 12.59 14.71
N ILE A 17 9.60 11.44 14.78
CA ILE A 17 9.77 10.49 15.87
C ILE A 17 10.67 9.38 15.33
N GLN A 18 11.91 9.33 15.81
CA GLN A 18 12.79 8.19 15.58
C GLN A 18 12.52 7.13 16.65
N ALA A 19 11.99 5.98 16.24
CA ALA A 19 11.74 4.87 17.16
C ALA A 19 12.77 3.76 16.91
N HIS A 20 13.58 3.46 17.93
CA HIS A 20 14.40 2.26 17.95
C HIS A 20 13.51 1.03 18.16
N PHE A 21 13.82 -0.05 17.45
CA PHE A 21 12.99 -1.24 17.45
C PHE A 21 13.18 -2.09 18.73
N PHE A 22 12.18 -2.89 19.05
CA PHE A 22 12.37 -4.07 19.86
C PHE A 22 13.43 -4.96 19.20
N PRO A 23 14.25 -5.67 19.97
CA PRO A 23 15.23 -6.59 19.42
C PRO A 23 14.63 -7.80 18.69
N ILE A 24 13.42 -7.67 18.16
CA ILE A 24 12.76 -8.67 17.31
C ILE A 24 12.89 -8.20 15.86
N LEU A 25 14.11 -8.23 15.34
CA LEU A 25 14.32 -8.17 13.90
C LEU A 25 14.01 -9.56 13.33
N ILE A 26 12.96 -9.63 12.54
CA ILE A 26 12.46 -10.88 12.02
C ILE A 26 12.90 -11.01 10.59
N PHE A 27 13.92 -11.81 10.37
CA PHE A 27 14.24 -12.29 9.04
C PHE A 27 13.17 -13.31 8.61
N GLN A 28 12.18 -12.86 7.85
CA GLN A 28 11.31 -13.75 7.12
C GLN A 28 11.87 -13.87 5.70
N ALA A 29 13.06 -14.46 5.60
CA ALA A 29 13.51 -14.93 4.30
C ALA A 29 12.53 -16.02 3.85
N LYS A 30 11.79 -15.78 2.76
CA LYS A 30 11.23 -16.88 1.98
C LYS A 30 12.40 -17.56 1.30
N ILE A 31 13.11 -18.42 2.03
CA ILE A 31 14.07 -19.31 1.40
C ILE A 31 13.24 -20.46 0.84
N GLU A 32 12.89 -20.35 -0.44
CA GLU A 32 12.35 -21.45 -1.20
C GLU A 32 13.49 -22.44 -1.46
N VAL A 33 13.62 -23.43 -0.63
CA VAL A 33 14.42 -24.60 -0.93
C VAL A 33 13.51 -25.56 -1.67
N PHE A 34 13.74 -25.77 -2.96
CA PHE A 34 12.93 -26.63 -3.84
C PHE A 34 11.43 -26.24 -3.93
N GLY A 35 11.11 -24.95 -3.98
CA GLY A 35 9.74 -24.47 -4.10
C GLY A 35 8.88 -24.62 -2.85
N GLN A 36 9.46 -24.98 -1.70
CA GLN A 36 8.75 -25.08 -0.42
C GLN A 36 9.31 -24.07 0.59
N VAL A 37 8.41 -23.33 1.26
CA VAL A 37 8.77 -22.47 2.39
C VAL A 37 9.32 -23.34 3.52
N ASN A 38 10.58 -23.12 3.89
CA ASN A 38 11.15 -23.85 5.02
C ASN A 38 10.51 -23.36 6.34
N MET A 39 9.73 -24.23 6.97
CA MET A 39 9.00 -23.93 8.21
C MET A 39 9.89 -23.52 9.38
N MET A 40 11.18 -23.89 9.39
CA MET A 40 12.13 -23.44 10.40
C MET A 40 12.17 -21.91 10.49
N TYR A 41 12.16 -21.20 9.35
CA TYR A 41 12.24 -19.74 9.35
C TYR A 41 10.96 -19.07 9.88
N ALA A 42 9.80 -19.66 9.64
CA ALA A 42 8.54 -19.18 10.24
C ALA A 42 8.55 -19.27 11.76
N CYS A 43 9.19 -20.31 12.32
CA CYS A 43 9.28 -20.55 13.76
C CYS A 43 10.32 -19.67 14.46
N ILE A 44 11.42 -19.28 13.79
CA ILE A 44 12.48 -18.43 14.38
C ILE A 44 11.91 -17.12 14.91
N THR A 45 11.03 -16.50 14.18
CA THR A 45 10.33 -15.27 14.57
C THR A 45 9.57 -15.42 15.88
N VAL A 46 8.75 -16.46 15.95
CA VAL A 46 7.93 -16.77 17.13
C VAL A 46 8.81 -17.08 18.34
N LEU A 47 9.85 -17.88 18.14
CA LEU A 47 10.81 -18.21 19.19
C LEU A 47 11.56 -16.99 19.71
N ARG A 48 11.97 -16.06 18.84
CA ARG A 48 12.59 -14.80 19.27
C ARG A 48 11.64 -13.96 20.11
N ALA A 49 10.37 -13.90 19.74
CA ALA A 49 9.35 -13.21 20.54
C ALA A 49 9.16 -13.85 21.92
N LEU A 50 9.10 -15.17 21.98
CA LEU A 50 8.94 -15.92 23.22
C LEU A 50 10.18 -15.84 24.12
N ALA A 51 11.38 -15.88 23.53
CA ALA A 51 12.66 -15.77 24.24
C ALA A 51 12.86 -14.39 24.93
N LEU A 52 12.08 -13.37 24.58
CA LEU A 52 12.08 -12.10 25.32
C LEU A 52 11.73 -12.28 26.80
N ARG A 53 10.93 -13.31 27.11
CA ARG A 53 10.56 -13.64 28.51
C ARG A 53 11.79 -13.91 29.37
N GLU A 54 12.78 -14.57 28.82
CA GLU A 54 14.00 -14.96 29.53
C GLU A 54 15.13 -13.90 29.43
N GLY A 55 15.05 -13.04 28.40
CA GLY A 55 16.09 -12.06 28.14
C GLY A 55 15.94 -10.77 28.94
N SER A 56 14.79 -10.10 28.84
CA SER A 56 14.55 -8.80 29.49
C SER A 56 13.11 -8.66 29.96
N GLN A 57 12.92 -8.65 31.27
CA GLN A 57 11.61 -8.48 31.89
C GLN A 57 10.92 -7.16 31.49
N LYS A 58 11.69 -6.09 31.29
CA LYS A 58 11.14 -4.80 30.82
C LYS A 58 10.57 -4.92 29.41
N VAL A 59 11.34 -5.51 28.49
CA VAL A 59 10.92 -5.71 27.09
C VAL A 59 9.75 -6.68 27.01
N TRP A 60 9.80 -7.77 27.78
CA TRP A 60 8.70 -8.73 27.86
C TRP A 60 7.39 -8.09 28.33
N LYS A 61 7.43 -7.29 29.41
CA LYS A 61 6.26 -6.56 29.92
C LYS A 61 5.66 -5.59 28.90
N GLU A 62 6.49 -4.99 28.05
CA GLU A 62 6.00 -4.13 26.94
C GLU A 62 5.43 -4.97 25.80
N TYR A 63 6.10 -6.07 25.44
CA TYR A 63 5.62 -6.99 24.41
C TYR A 63 4.26 -7.63 24.75
N THR A 64 4.05 -8.00 26.01
CA THR A 64 2.77 -8.60 26.44
C THR A 64 1.56 -7.69 26.27
N LYS A 65 1.75 -6.37 26.20
CA LYS A 65 0.66 -5.40 25.99
C LYS A 65 0.15 -5.32 24.57
N PHE A 66 0.88 -5.88 23.61
CA PHE A 66 0.44 -5.85 22.21
C PHE A 66 -0.71 -6.80 21.98
N GLU A 67 -1.66 -6.35 21.12
CA GLU A 67 -2.84 -7.12 20.77
C GLU A 67 -2.49 -8.30 19.86
N SER A 68 -3.05 -9.47 20.14
CA SER A 68 -2.87 -10.68 19.34
C SER A 68 -4.08 -11.00 18.46
N HIS A 69 -5.26 -10.54 18.87
CA HIS A 69 -6.56 -10.97 18.32
C HIS A 69 -6.69 -12.50 18.29
N LEU A 70 -6.13 -13.19 19.29
CA LEU A 70 -6.07 -14.65 19.25
C LEU A 70 -7.46 -15.30 19.16
N GLN A 71 -8.44 -14.75 19.88
CA GLN A 71 -9.81 -15.27 19.85
C GLN A 71 -10.42 -15.20 18.44
N ASP A 72 -10.28 -14.05 17.76
CA ASP A 72 -10.78 -13.86 16.39
C ASP A 72 -10.05 -14.74 15.36
N ARG A 73 -8.81 -15.16 15.68
CA ARG A 73 -7.94 -15.90 14.76
C ARG A 73 -8.07 -17.41 14.89
N MET A 74 -8.44 -17.92 16.06
CA MET A 74 -8.47 -19.35 16.36
C MET A 74 -9.30 -20.16 15.36
N ASP A 75 -10.41 -19.62 14.88
CA ASP A 75 -11.31 -20.29 13.93
C ASP A 75 -10.87 -20.12 12.46
N THR A 76 -9.80 -19.38 12.20
CA THR A 76 -9.32 -19.21 10.83
C THR A 76 -8.45 -20.39 10.38
N PRO A 77 -8.51 -20.79 9.08
CA PRO A 77 -7.66 -21.87 8.56
C PRO A 77 -6.16 -21.66 8.77
N VAL A 78 -5.72 -20.39 8.79
CA VAL A 78 -4.31 -20.04 9.05
C VAL A 78 -3.90 -20.49 10.46
N TYR A 79 -4.74 -20.26 11.46
CA TYR A 79 -4.42 -20.60 12.85
C TYR A 79 -4.70 -22.07 13.15
N SER A 80 -5.82 -22.63 12.72
CA SER A 80 -6.18 -24.02 13.00
C SER A 80 -5.29 -25.02 12.24
N LYS A 81 -4.83 -24.68 11.02
CA LYS A 81 -4.01 -25.58 10.20
C LYS A 81 -2.54 -25.17 10.16
N VAL A 82 -2.23 -23.92 9.71
CA VAL A 82 -0.83 -23.55 9.49
C VAL A 82 -0.10 -23.31 10.79
N ASN A 83 -0.65 -22.48 11.69
CA ASN A 83 0.06 -22.14 12.92
C ASN A 83 0.03 -23.30 13.93
N LYS A 84 -1.12 -23.95 14.12
CA LYS A 84 -1.23 -25.05 15.08
C LYS A 84 -0.51 -26.32 14.59
N GLU A 85 -0.79 -26.78 13.39
CA GLU A 85 -0.22 -28.05 12.87
C GLU A 85 1.25 -27.93 12.46
N LYS A 86 1.73 -26.71 12.14
CA LYS A 86 3.11 -26.52 11.68
C LYS A 86 3.96 -25.80 12.71
N VAL A 87 3.60 -24.55 13.11
CA VAL A 87 4.44 -23.75 14.00
C VAL A 87 4.47 -24.31 15.40
N VAL A 88 3.31 -24.58 16.00
CA VAL A 88 3.23 -25.16 17.35
C VAL A 88 3.90 -26.53 17.37
N PHE A 89 3.51 -27.41 16.44
CA PHE A 89 4.08 -28.76 16.36
C PHE A 89 5.60 -28.73 16.20
N PHE A 90 6.13 -27.87 15.34
CA PHE A 90 7.58 -27.75 15.12
C PHE A 90 8.32 -27.29 16.39
N ILE A 91 7.80 -26.24 17.05
CA ILE A 91 8.43 -25.70 18.27
C ILE A 91 8.40 -26.72 19.39
N GLN A 92 7.27 -27.39 19.61
CA GLN A 92 7.11 -28.28 20.75
C GLN A 92 7.76 -29.64 20.53
N HIS A 93 7.52 -30.27 19.38
CA HIS A 93 7.91 -31.66 19.15
C HIS A 93 9.25 -31.79 18.42
N TYR A 94 9.51 -30.97 17.40
CA TYR A 94 10.78 -31.02 16.69
C TYR A 94 11.93 -30.37 17.45
N LEU A 95 11.71 -29.18 18.00
CA LEU A 95 12.69 -28.49 18.84
C LEU A 95 12.65 -28.94 20.31
N LYS A 96 11.71 -29.81 20.68
CA LYS A 96 11.56 -30.35 22.02
C LYS A 96 11.33 -29.31 23.12
N LEU A 97 10.60 -28.23 22.81
CA LEU A 97 10.33 -27.11 23.71
C LEU A 97 8.92 -27.17 24.33
N LEU A 98 8.28 -28.36 24.36
CA LEU A 98 6.92 -28.55 24.90
C LEU A 98 6.79 -28.10 26.37
N SER A 99 7.81 -28.36 27.19
CA SER A 99 7.82 -27.93 28.59
C SER A 99 8.06 -26.45 28.82
N HIS A 100 8.47 -25.71 27.78
CA HIS A 100 8.83 -24.30 27.87
C HIS A 100 7.70 -23.38 27.40
N TYR A 101 6.96 -23.76 26.37
CA TYR A 101 5.93 -22.95 25.72
C TYR A 101 4.69 -23.76 25.40
N SER A 102 3.55 -23.32 25.94
CA SER A 102 2.24 -23.89 25.63
C SER A 102 1.78 -23.52 24.22
N ASP A 103 0.81 -24.28 23.68
CA ASP A 103 0.15 -23.96 22.39
C ASP A 103 -0.36 -22.53 22.35
N LEU A 104 -1.02 -22.11 23.43
CA LEU A 104 -1.60 -20.78 23.56
C LEU A 104 -0.54 -19.68 23.51
N GLU A 105 0.58 -19.82 24.21
CA GLU A 105 1.67 -18.84 24.17
C GLU A 105 2.27 -18.71 22.78
N ILE A 106 2.46 -19.83 22.07
CA ILE A 106 2.98 -19.85 20.70
C ILE A 106 1.99 -19.18 19.75
N LEU A 107 0.70 -19.53 19.81
CA LEU A 107 -0.34 -18.95 18.97
C LEU A 107 -0.56 -17.47 19.27
N GLU A 108 -0.49 -17.06 20.53
CA GLU A 108 -0.55 -15.66 20.94
C GLU A 108 0.64 -14.86 20.39
N ALA A 109 1.85 -15.44 20.42
CA ALA A 109 3.02 -14.82 19.80
C ALA A 109 2.86 -14.68 18.29
N CYS A 110 2.31 -15.68 17.58
CA CYS A 110 1.94 -15.58 16.17
C CYS A 110 0.98 -14.40 15.95
N GLY A 111 -0.08 -14.30 16.75
CA GLY A 111 -1.08 -13.24 16.65
C GLY A 111 -0.50 -11.84 16.86
N LYS A 112 0.35 -11.67 17.89
CA LYS A 112 1.02 -10.39 18.14
C LYS A 112 1.90 -9.96 16.98
N LEU A 113 2.65 -10.90 16.40
CA LEU A 113 3.50 -10.62 15.24
C LEU A 113 2.67 -10.25 14.00
N ASP A 114 1.60 -11.00 13.71
CA ASP A 114 0.73 -10.73 12.56
C ASP A 114 0.00 -9.39 12.68
N THR A 115 -0.38 -9.01 13.91
CA THR A 115 -1.10 -7.76 14.16
C THR A 115 -0.17 -6.54 14.12
N ASN A 116 1.05 -6.63 14.68
CA ASN A 116 1.82 -5.43 15.04
C ASN A 116 3.12 -5.25 14.27
N CYS A 117 3.54 -6.20 13.41
CA CYS A 117 4.75 -6.04 12.61
C CYS A 117 4.55 -5.10 11.43
N PHE A 118 5.61 -4.34 11.14
CA PHE A 118 5.81 -3.63 9.89
C PHE A 118 6.54 -4.54 8.90
N GLU A 119 6.20 -4.39 7.62
CA GLU A 119 6.94 -5.02 6.53
C GLU A 119 8.03 -4.08 6.04
N LEU A 120 9.25 -4.60 5.95
CA LEU A 120 10.41 -3.89 5.45
C LEU A 120 10.96 -4.62 4.23
N LYS A 121 11.61 -3.87 3.36
CA LYS A 121 12.41 -4.43 2.27
C LYS A 121 13.87 -4.14 2.55
N MET A 122 14.68 -5.18 2.55
CA MET A 122 16.12 -5.09 2.61
C MET A 122 16.70 -5.46 1.25
N THR A 123 17.57 -4.62 0.72
CA THR A 123 18.37 -4.97 -0.46
C THR A 123 19.78 -5.21 0.03
N ASP A 124 20.30 -6.39 -0.26
CA ASP A 124 21.66 -6.78 0.11
C ASP A 124 22.71 -6.15 -0.82
N SER A 125 23.98 -6.43 -0.55
CA SER A 125 25.10 -5.94 -1.35
C SER A 125 25.15 -6.49 -2.78
N GLN A 126 24.37 -7.55 -3.06
CA GLN A 126 24.24 -8.16 -4.39
C GLN A 126 23.03 -7.63 -5.16
N GLY A 127 22.22 -6.74 -4.54
CA GLY A 127 21.02 -6.18 -5.14
C GLY A 127 19.76 -7.04 -4.94
N GLU A 128 19.86 -8.16 -4.23
CA GLU A 128 18.73 -9.03 -3.92
C GLU A 128 17.86 -8.40 -2.83
N THR A 129 16.54 -8.33 -3.10
CA THR A 129 15.59 -7.73 -2.16
C THR A 129 14.86 -8.81 -1.36
N GLN A 130 14.99 -8.74 -0.04
CA GLN A 130 14.31 -9.62 0.90
C GLN A 130 13.23 -8.85 1.66
N ASN A 131 12.10 -9.51 1.90
CA ASN A 131 11.05 -8.96 2.76
C ASN A 131 11.32 -9.37 4.20
N LEU A 132 11.37 -8.38 5.09
CA LEU A 132 11.52 -8.55 6.52
C LEU A 132 10.26 -8.12 7.25
N ARG A 133 10.10 -8.57 8.48
CA ARG A 133 9.06 -8.09 9.40
C ARG A 133 9.73 -7.62 10.68
N ALA A 134 9.34 -6.45 11.18
CA ALA A 134 9.86 -5.90 12.42
C ALA A 134 8.74 -5.33 13.29
N MET A 135 8.88 -5.46 14.59
CA MET A 135 7.97 -4.91 15.57
C MET A 135 8.64 -3.75 16.30
N TYR A 136 8.00 -2.61 16.34
CA TYR A 136 8.52 -1.37 16.91
C TYR A 136 7.69 -0.95 18.10
N ARG A 137 8.34 -0.70 19.24
CA ARG A 137 7.68 -0.38 20.50
C ARG A 137 6.67 0.77 20.40
N LEU A 138 7.02 1.85 19.71
CA LEU A 138 6.18 3.03 19.58
C LEU A 138 5.38 3.04 18.26
N ALA A 139 5.99 2.65 17.14
CA ALA A 139 5.33 2.70 15.86
C ALA A 139 4.22 1.63 15.73
N SER A 140 4.39 0.47 16.37
CA SER A 140 3.38 -0.62 16.30
C SER A 140 2.08 -0.32 17.07
N ILE A 141 2.02 0.75 17.87
CA ILE A 141 0.80 1.20 18.54
C ILE A 141 0.01 2.26 17.76
N LEU A 142 0.54 2.71 16.60
CA LEU A 142 -0.12 3.73 15.79
C LEU A 142 -1.41 3.18 15.18
N SER A 143 -2.48 3.94 15.28
CA SER A 143 -3.78 3.55 14.75
C SER A 143 -3.82 3.63 13.22
N HIS A 144 -4.66 2.78 12.61
CA HIS A 144 -4.92 2.83 11.18
C HIS A 144 -5.89 3.95 10.81
N GLU A 145 -5.60 4.63 9.71
CA GLU A 145 -6.57 5.42 8.95
C GLU A 145 -6.31 5.29 7.45
N CYS A 146 -7.38 5.20 6.64
CA CYS A 146 -7.24 5.07 5.18
C CYS A 146 -6.79 6.37 4.49
N ARG A 147 -6.79 7.48 5.22
CA ARG A 147 -6.19 8.77 4.87
C ARG A 147 -5.30 9.21 6.03
N PRO A 148 -4.10 8.61 6.15
CA PRO A 148 -3.25 8.82 7.31
C PRO A 148 -2.69 10.25 7.35
N ASN A 149 -2.31 10.70 8.55
CA ASN A 149 -1.63 11.99 8.75
C ASN A 149 -0.11 11.85 8.87
N THR A 150 0.41 10.62 8.79
CA THR A 150 1.85 10.35 8.77
C THR A 150 2.25 9.35 7.69
N ARG A 151 3.54 9.35 7.38
CA ARG A 151 4.23 8.32 6.59
C ARG A 151 5.44 7.81 7.38
N HIS A 152 5.91 6.63 7.05
CA HIS A 152 7.13 6.07 7.63
C HIS A 152 8.16 5.72 6.57
N THR A 153 9.41 5.68 7.00
CA THR A 153 10.56 5.17 6.24
C THR A 153 11.43 4.34 7.17
N PHE A 154 12.26 3.50 6.60
CA PHE A 154 13.23 2.70 7.34
C PHE A 154 14.65 3.13 6.96
N ASP A 155 15.50 3.25 7.95
CA ASP A 155 16.93 3.50 7.76
C ASP A 155 17.67 2.18 7.45
N PRO A 156 18.92 2.24 6.96
CA PRO A 156 19.72 1.05 6.70
C PRO A 156 19.96 0.16 7.94
N ASP A 157 19.87 0.72 9.14
CA ASP A 157 19.94 0.02 10.42
C ASP A 157 18.57 -0.47 10.91
N TYR A 158 17.56 -0.40 10.04
CA TYR A 158 16.15 -0.78 10.28
C TYR A 158 15.41 0.07 11.32
N ALA A 159 15.94 1.22 11.72
CA ALA A 159 15.17 2.17 12.52
C ALA A 159 14.00 2.71 11.70
N VAL A 160 12.80 2.84 12.31
CA VAL A 160 11.64 3.44 11.69
C VAL A 160 11.59 4.92 11.98
N ASN A 161 11.50 5.73 10.93
CA ASN A 161 11.25 7.17 11.01
C ASN A 161 9.82 7.47 10.63
N LEU A 162 9.11 8.19 11.51
CA LEU A 162 7.73 8.62 11.27
C LEU A 162 7.70 10.13 11.00
N TYR A 163 7.07 10.52 9.90
CA TYR A 163 6.96 11.91 9.46
C TYR A 163 5.49 12.32 9.34
N ALA A 164 5.13 13.47 9.90
CA ALA A 164 3.84 14.09 9.60
C ALA A 164 3.79 14.49 8.11
N THR A 165 2.73 14.12 7.43
CA THR A 165 2.48 14.50 6.02
C THR A 165 1.64 15.76 5.92
N VAL A 166 0.83 16.03 6.94
CA VAL A 166 -0.04 17.20 7.11
C VAL A 166 0.10 17.74 8.52
N PRO A 167 -0.31 18.98 8.81
CA PRO A 167 -0.36 19.50 10.18
C PRO A 167 -1.23 18.62 11.08
N ILE A 168 -0.72 18.27 12.25
CA ILE A 168 -1.42 17.45 13.26
C ILE A 168 -1.67 18.32 14.48
N ALA A 169 -2.95 18.54 14.82
CA ALA A 169 -3.31 19.31 16.01
C ALA A 169 -2.97 18.56 17.30
N LYS A 170 -2.66 19.29 18.37
CA LYS A 170 -2.42 18.70 19.69
C LYS A 170 -3.66 17.92 20.14
N GLY A 171 -3.47 16.69 20.57
CA GLY A 171 -4.55 15.79 21.02
C GLY A 171 -5.16 14.95 19.88
N SER A 172 -4.82 15.22 18.62
CA SER A 172 -5.26 14.36 17.52
C SER A 172 -4.47 13.04 17.49
N LEU A 173 -5.12 11.98 17.01
CA LEU A 173 -4.45 10.69 16.79
C LEU A 173 -3.37 10.83 15.71
N ILE A 174 -2.25 10.18 15.95
CA ILE A 174 -1.21 9.96 14.93
C ILE A 174 -1.55 8.66 14.22
N THR A 175 -1.75 8.72 12.91
CA THR A 175 -2.27 7.60 12.13
C THR A 175 -1.34 7.20 11.00
N VAL A 176 -1.31 5.91 10.70
CA VAL A 176 -0.61 5.32 9.54
C VAL A 176 -1.60 4.48 8.72
N SER A 177 -1.29 4.23 7.46
CA SER A 177 -2.09 3.27 6.69
C SER A 177 -1.53 1.86 6.84
N TYR A 178 -2.43 0.87 7.06
CA TYR A 178 -2.11 -0.56 7.03
C TYR A 178 -2.47 -1.20 5.69
N THR A 179 -2.94 -0.40 4.73
CA THR A 179 -3.41 -0.85 3.42
C THR A 179 -2.76 -0.07 2.29
N GLN A 180 -2.94 -0.52 1.07
CA GLN A 180 -2.52 0.22 -0.11
C GLN A 180 -3.48 1.38 -0.37
N SER A 181 -2.95 2.57 -0.63
CA SER A 181 -3.75 3.80 -0.80
C SER A 181 -4.69 3.75 -2.01
N LEU A 182 -4.28 3.06 -3.09
CA LEU A 182 -5.08 2.90 -4.31
C LEU A 182 -6.21 1.87 -4.19
N TRP A 183 -6.23 1.04 -3.15
CA TRP A 183 -7.32 0.09 -2.97
C TRP A 183 -8.65 0.79 -2.69
N ASN A 184 -9.72 0.27 -3.26
CA ASN A 184 -11.09 0.69 -2.97
C ASN A 184 -11.54 0.30 -1.56
N THR A 185 -12.66 0.84 -1.10
CA THR A 185 -13.16 0.61 0.27
C THR A 185 -13.40 -0.87 0.57
N MET A 186 -13.94 -1.63 -0.36
CA MET A 186 -14.19 -3.06 -0.19
C MET A 186 -12.88 -3.82 0.08
N ASN A 187 -11.87 -3.62 -0.75
CA ASN A 187 -10.57 -4.31 -0.62
C ASN A 187 -9.83 -3.91 0.65
N ARG A 188 -9.82 -2.61 1.01
CA ARG A 188 -9.18 -2.16 2.25
C ARG A 188 -9.83 -2.76 3.48
N ARG A 189 -11.17 -2.69 3.57
CA ARG A 189 -11.91 -3.22 4.72
C ARG A 189 -11.77 -4.73 4.85
N GLN A 190 -11.85 -5.47 3.73
CA GLN A 190 -11.65 -6.91 3.73
C GLN A 190 -10.23 -7.29 4.17
N HIS A 191 -9.22 -6.62 3.65
CA HIS A 191 -7.83 -6.84 4.06
C HIS A 191 -7.63 -6.59 5.56
N LEU A 192 -8.17 -5.50 6.10
CA LEU A 192 -8.07 -5.16 7.52
C LEU A 192 -8.80 -6.18 8.39
N LYS A 193 -9.98 -6.66 7.99
CA LYS A 193 -10.69 -7.71 8.71
C LYS A 193 -9.87 -9.01 8.76
N MET A 194 -9.28 -9.41 7.65
CA MET A 194 -8.50 -10.66 7.56
C MET A 194 -7.14 -10.55 8.26
N SER A 195 -6.44 -9.43 8.12
CA SER A 195 -5.07 -9.28 8.62
C SER A 195 -4.97 -8.69 10.01
N LYS A 196 -5.91 -7.79 10.37
CA LYS A 196 -5.91 -6.99 11.61
C LYS A 196 -7.16 -7.18 12.47
N CYS A 197 -8.09 -8.07 12.07
CA CYS A 197 -9.30 -8.47 12.78
C CYS A 197 -10.31 -7.35 13.06
N PHE A 198 -10.32 -6.25 12.29
CA PHE A 198 -11.32 -5.19 12.44
C PHE A 198 -11.88 -4.68 11.12
N TRP A 199 -13.11 -4.17 11.15
CA TRP A 199 -13.74 -3.46 10.04
C TRP A 199 -13.50 -1.96 10.17
N CYS A 200 -12.76 -1.38 9.23
CA CYS A 200 -12.49 0.06 9.24
C CYS A 200 -13.77 0.88 9.02
N GLN A 201 -13.95 1.91 9.84
CA GLN A 201 -15.10 2.85 9.81
C GLN A 201 -14.64 4.30 9.63
N CYS A 202 -13.40 4.53 9.15
CA CYS A 202 -12.87 5.87 8.98
C CYS A 202 -13.71 6.69 7.96
N PRO A 203 -13.59 8.02 7.94
CA PRO A 203 -14.35 8.89 7.04
C PRO A 203 -14.23 8.49 5.57
N ARG A 204 -13.05 8.06 5.10
CA ARG A 204 -12.88 7.58 3.72
C ARG A 204 -13.68 6.30 3.44
N CYS A 205 -13.72 5.37 4.39
CA CYS A 205 -14.49 4.13 4.22
C CYS A 205 -16.00 4.34 4.33
N ALA A 206 -16.44 5.34 5.07
CA ALA A 206 -17.86 5.67 5.21
C ALA A 206 -18.44 6.44 4.01
N ASP A 207 -17.59 7.10 3.23
CA ASP A 207 -18.00 7.89 2.06
C ASP A 207 -18.08 7.00 0.79
N PRO A 208 -19.29 6.84 0.19
CA PRO A 208 -19.44 6.08 -1.05
C PRO A 208 -18.61 6.61 -2.23
N THR A 209 -18.29 7.91 -2.21
CA THR A 209 -17.47 8.55 -3.24
C THR A 209 -15.98 8.51 -2.95
N GLU A 210 -15.59 8.12 -1.74
CA GLU A 210 -14.21 8.16 -1.25
C GLU A 210 -13.54 9.53 -1.49
N PHE A 211 -14.14 10.58 -0.89
CA PHE A 211 -13.73 11.99 -1.05
C PHE A 211 -13.83 12.50 -2.50
N GLY A 212 -14.85 12.04 -3.24
CA GLY A 212 -15.07 12.40 -4.63
C GLY A 212 -14.03 11.84 -5.59
N THR A 213 -13.28 10.81 -5.20
CA THR A 213 -12.36 10.09 -6.09
C THR A 213 -13.05 9.07 -6.97
N TYR A 214 -14.18 8.54 -6.52
CA TYR A 214 -14.96 7.49 -7.20
C TYR A 214 -14.16 6.22 -7.49
N ILE A 215 -13.14 5.93 -6.68
CA ILE A 215 -12.23 4.80 -6.90
C ILE A 215 -12.92 3.43 -6.74
N SER A 216 -14.07 3.40 -6.07
CA SER A 216 -14.94 2.22 -5.95
C SER A 216 -16.08 2.18 -6.99
N ALA A 217 -16.23 3.22 -7.82
CA ALA A 217 -17.37 3.32 -8.72
C ALA A 217 -17.27 2.35 -9.90
N LEU A 218 -18.45 1.90 -10.39
CA LEU A 218 -18.59 1.14 -11.64
C LEU A 218 -19.45 1.93 -12.63
N VAL A 219 -19.42 1.53 -13.89
CA VAL A 219 -20.28 2.09 -14.92
C VAL A 219 -21.63 1.37 -14.90
N CYS A 220 -22.71 2.12 -14.84
CA CYS A 220 -24.06 1.56 -14.90
C CYS A 220 -24.35 1.02 -16.30
N SER A 221 -24.67 -0.28 -16.41
CA SER A 221 -24.99 -0.93 -17.68
C SER A 221 -26.28 -0.43 -18.33
N LYS A 222 -27.15 0.30 -17.59
CA LYS A 222 -28.42 0.82 -18.09
C LYS A 222 -28.32 2.24 -18.66
N CYS A 223 -27.54 3.11 -18.03
CA CYS A 223 -27.52 4.53 -18.39
C CYS A 223 -26.11 5.15 -18.47
N GLY A 224 -25.04 4.37 -18.27
CA GLY A 224 -23.68 4.88 -18.26
C GLY A 224 -23.32 5.77 -17.03
N GLY A 225 -24.24 5.97 -16.08
CA GLY A 225 -23.98 6.71 -14.85
C GLY A 225 -23.06 5.93 -13.90
N LYS A 226 -22.66 6.55 -12.79
CA LYS A 226 -21.82 5.87 -11.77
C LYS A 226 -22.70 5.00 -10.87
N MET A 227 -22.24 3.79 -10.62
CA MET A 227 -22.79 2.92 -9.59
C MET A 227 -21.91 3.01 -8.34
N LEU A 228 -22.53 3.36 -7.22
CA LEU A 228 -21.85 3.53 -5.94
C LEU A 228 -22.44 2.58 -4.89
N HIS A 229 -21.61 2.20 -3.94
CA HIS A 229 -22.06 1.40 -2.79
C HIS A 229 -23.09 2.20 -1.98
N SER A 230 -24.27 1.63 -1.72
CA SER A 230 -25.34 2.34 -1.00
C SER A 230 -25.01 2.57 0.49
N ASN A 231 -24.23 1.68 1.09
CA ASN A 231 -23.67 1.81 2.44
C ASN A 231 -22.29 1.11 2.49
N PRO A 232 -21.17 1.83 2.28
CA PRO A 232 -19.84 1.19 2.22
C PRO A 232 -19.39 0.52 3.52
N LEU A 233 -20.04 0.81 4.63
CA LEU A 233 -19.75 0.16 5.92
C LEU A 233 -20.45 -1.19 6.09
N ASP A 234 -21.44 -1.49 5.27
CA ASP A 234 -22.09 -2.80 5.19
C ASP A 234 -21.63 -3.53 3.94
N GLN A 235 -20.89 -4.63 4.11
CA GLN A 235 -20.30 -5.39 3.00
C GLN A 235 -21.34 -6.02 2.05
N ASP A 236 -22.58 -6.17 2.50
CA ASP A 236 -23.65 -6.85 1.74
C ASP A 236 -24.67 -5.85 1.16
N ALA A 237 -24.54 -4.55 1.48
CA ALA A 237 -25.37 -3.53 0.89
C ALA A 237 -25.17 -3.41 -0.64
N PRO A 238 -26.24 -3.24 -1.44
CA PRO A 238 -26.15 -3.20 -2.88
C PRO A 238 -25.47 -1.92 -3.39
N PHE A 239 -24.98 -1.99 -4.62
CA PHE A 239 -24.57 -0.81 -5.38
C PHE A 239 -25.78 -0.21 -6.11
N ARG A 240 -25.88 1.12 -6.10
CA ARG A 240 -26.97 1.87 -6.76
C ARG A 240 -26.41 2.88 -7.74
N CYS A 241 -27.09 3.00 -8.89
CA CYS A 241 -26.76 4.04 -9.86
C CYS A 241 -27.21 5.42 -9.36
N GLU A 242 -26.34 6.43 -9.46
CA GLU A 242 -26.67 7.82 -9.07
C GLU A 242 -27.68 8.51 -10.03
N LYS A 243 -27.83 7.98 -11.28
CA LYS A 243 -28.70 8.56 -12.31
C LYS A 243 -30.01 7.83 -12.55
N CYS A 244 -30.04 6.51 -12.32
CA CYS A 244 -31.22 5.69 -12.52
C CYS A 244 -31.39 4.72 -11.37
N ALA A 245 -32.55 4.06 -11.25
CA ALA A 245 -32.85 3.16 -10.13
C ALA A 245 -32.15 1.78 -10.23
N HIS A 246 -31.22 1.58 -11.16
CA HIS A 246 -30.53 0.29 -11.32
C HIS A 246 -29.68 -0.03 -10.12
N THR A 247 -29.78 -1.27 -9.62
CA THR A 247 -29.00 -1.80 -8.49
C THR A 247 -28.28 -3.09 -8.89
N LEU A 248 -27.16 -3.35 -8.26
CA LEU A 248 -26.41 -4.61 -8.33
C LEU A 248 -26.10 -5.08 -6.92
N GLU A 249 -26.27 -6.36 -6.68
CA GLU A 249 -25.95 -6.97 -5.39
C GLU A 249 -24.42 -6.94 -5.13
N ALA A 250 -24.04 -6.74 -3.87
CA ALA A 250 -22.64 -6.69 -3.46
C ALA A 250 -21.86 -7.96 -3.87
N LYS A 251 -22.50 -9.13 -3.85
CA LYS A 251 -21.90 -10.39 -4.32
C LYS A 251 -21.52 -10.33 -5.80
N GLN A 252 -22.40 -9.82 -6.66
CA GLN A 252 -22.13 -9.70 -8.09
C GLN A 252 -20.92 -8.79 -8.35
N ILE A 253 -20.79 -7.73 -7.54
CA ILE A 253 -19.65 -6.80 -7.63
C ILE A 253 -18.35 -7.48 -7.18
N ARG A 254 -18.36 -8.23 -6.07
CA ARG A 254 -17.20 -9.01 -5.62
C ARG A 254 -16.76 -10.03 -6.66
N ASP A 255 -17.69 -10.84 -7.16
CA ASP A 255 -17.41 -11.85 -8.18
C ASP A 255 -16.87 -11.21 -9.48
N GLY A 256 -17.41 -10.04 -9.86
CA GLY A 256 -16.92 -9.24 -10.99
C GLY A 256 -15.51 -8.72 -10.78
N HIS A 257 -15.23 -8.16 -9.58
CA HIS A 257 -13.92 -7.65 -9.22
C HIS A 257 -12.85 -8.77 -9.22
N ASP A 258 -13.19 -9.95 -8.68
CA ASP A 258 -12.29 -11.10 -8.63
C ASP A 258 -11.94 -11.60 -10.04
N ARG A 259 -12.92 -11.63 -10.95
CA ARG A 259 -12.68 -11.97 -12.37
C ARG A 259 -11.76 -10.97 -13.05
N LEU A 260 -12.02 -9.65 -12.90
CA LEU A 260 -11.18 -8.60 -13.47
C LEU A 260 -9.75 -8.66 -12.91
N THR A 261 -9.62 -8.83 -11.62
CA THR A 261 -8.31 -8.95 -10.94
C THR A 261 -7.59 -10.23 -11.36
N GLY A 262 -8.32 -11.34 -11.51
CA GLY A 262 -7.81 -12.61 -12.00
C GLY A 262 -7.24 -12.47 -13.41
N GLU A 263 -7.98 -11.88 -14.34
CA GLU A 263 -7.49 -11.63 -15.70
C GLU A 263 -6.28 -10.68 -15.70
N LEU A 264 -6.33 -9.59 -14.94
CA LEU A 264 -5.21 -8.64 -14.86
C LEU A 264 -3.92 -9.29 -14.32
N LYS A 265 -4.02 -10.36 -13.54
CA LYS A 265 -2.84 -11.14 -13.08
C LYS A 265 -2.20 -11.99 -14.19
N THR A 266 -2.96 -12.39 -15.20
CA THR A 266 -2.45 -13.20 -16.32
C THR A 266 -1.82 -12.36 -17.44
N ILE A 267 -2.02 -11.06 -17.41
CA ILE A 267 -1.48 -10.13 -18.42
C ILE A 267 -0.01 -9.83 -18.13
N ASP A 268 0.81 -9.82 -19.17
CA ASP A 268 2.17 -9.28 -19.09
C ASP A 268 2.10 -7.75 -18.86
N ARG A 269 2.33 -7.35 -17.62
CA ARG A 269 2.28 -5.96 -17.17
C ARG A 269 3.51 -5.13 -17.57
N SER A 270 4.55 -5.75 -18.12
CA SER A 270 5.71 -5.04 -18.65
C SER A 270 5.44 -4.42 -20.04
N ASN A 271 4.40 -4.91 -20.74
CA ASN A 271 3.98 -4.38 -22.02
C ASN A 271 2.84 -3.36 -21.89
N PRO A 272 3.07 -2.06 -22.18
CA PRO A 272 2.05 -1.02 -22.07
C PRO A 272 0.80 -1.29 -22.92
N MET A 273 0.95 -1.93 -24.09
CA MET A 273 -0.19 -2.22 -24.99
C MET A 273 -1.19 -3.16 -24.34
N ASN A 274 -0.73 -4.18 -23.61
CA ASN A 274 -1.61 -5.11 -22.91
C ASN A 274 -2.44 -4.40 -21.85
N LEU A 275 -1.83 -3.46 -21.12
CA LEU A 275 -2.50 -2.65 -20.11
C LEU A 275 -3.55 -1.72 -20.72
N GLU A 276 -3.23 -1.09 -21.85
CA GLU A 276 -4.17 -0.23 -22.59
C GLU A 276 -5.33 -1.03 -23.17
N GLN A 277 -5.08 -2.21 -23.73
CA GLN A 277 -6.12 -3.12 -24.23
C GLN A 277 -7.07 -3.56 -23.10
N PHE A 278 -6.53 -3.84 -21.90
CA PHE A 278 -7.38 -4.16 -20.75
C PHE A 278 -8.29 -2.99 -20.38
N LEU A 279 -7.79 -1.76 -20.31
CA LEU A 279 -8.61 -0.58 -20.03
C LEU A 279 -9.69 -0.37 -21.11
N GLN A 280 -9.35 -0.54 -22.37
CA GLN A 280 -10.30 -0.41 -23.47
C GLN A 280 -11.39 -1.49 -23.42
N LYS A 281 -11.00 -2.74 -23.17
CA LYS A 281 -11.93 -3.89 -23.07
C LYS A 281 -12.98 -3.66 -21.98
N TYR A 282 -12.59 -3.07 -20.86
CA TYR A 282 -13.46 -2.90 -19.69
C TYR A 282 -13.96 -1.47 -19.46
N ALA A 283 -13.79 -0.56 -20.43
CA ALA A 283 -14.22 0.84 -20.31
C ALA A 283 -15.73 1.02 -20.04
N THR A 284 -16.57 0.05 -20.45
CA THR A 284 -18.02 0.04 -20.19
C THR A 284 -18.39 -0.54 -18.82
N VAL A 285 -17.42 -1.08 -18.06
CA VAL A 285 -17.63 -1.71 -16.75
C VAL A 285 -16.96 -0.88 -15.64
N ILE A 286 -15.70 -0.52 -15.85
CA ILE A 286 -14.89 0.26 -14.89
C ILE A 286 -14.55 1.62 -15.49
N PRO A 287 -14.89 2.73 -14.80
CA PRO A 287 -14.52 4.08 -15.27
C PRO A 287 -13.01 4.31 -15.05
N GLU A 288 -12.47 5.36 -15.66
CA GLU A 288 -11.07 5.76 -15.48
C GLU A 288 -10.69 6.01 -14.01
N THR A 289 -11.67 6.36 -13.17
CA THR A 289 -11.48 6.60 -11.73
C THR A 289 -11.40 5.32 -10.91
N HIS A 290 -11.82 4.17 -11.46
CA HIS A 290 -11.84 2.91 -10.72
C HIS A 290 -10.44 2.47 -10.29
N GLN A 291 -10.34 1.77 -9.15
CA GLN A 291 -9.09 1.25 -8.59
C GLN A 291 -8.19 0.60 -9.66
N LEU A 292 -8.71 -0.39 -10.40
CA LEU A 292 -7.90 -1.11 -11.40
C LEU A 292 -7.41 -0.18 -12.53
N SER A 293 -8.24 0.78 -12.93
CA SER A 293 -7.84 1.78 -13.92
C SER A 293 -6.70 2.68 -13.39
N ARG A 294 -6.78 3.11 -12.12
CA ARG A 294 -5.73 3.91 -11.48
C ARG A 294 -4.44 3.13 -11.25
N GLU A 295 -4.53 1.85 -10.87
CA GLU A 295 -3.37 0.96 -10.76
C GLU A 295 -2.67 0.77 -12.11
N ILE A 296 -3.44 0.57 -13.19
CA ILE A 296 -2.91 0.45 -14.54
C ILE A 296 -2.30 1.77 -15.00
N GLN A 297 -2.96 2.90 -14.78
CA GLN A 297 -2.42 4.23 -15.11
C GLN A 297 -1.09 4.48 -14.40
N TYR A 298 -0.99 4.11 -13.11
CA TYR A 298 0.26 4.19 -12.38
C TYR A 298 1.35 3.29 -13.00
N GLY A 299 1.01 2.06 -13.37
CA GLY A 299 1.92 1.17 -14.09
C GLY A 299 2.39 1.76 -15.44
N LEU A 300 1.47 2.28 -16.25
CA LEU A 300 1.78 2.95 -17.51
C LEU A 300 2.71 4.15 -17.31
N MET A 301 2.47 4.98 -16.28
CA MET A 301 3.34 6.10 -15.93
C MET A 301 4.78 5.66 -15.69
N ILE A 302 4.99 4.56 -14.97
CA ILE A 302 6.32 4.01 -14.67
C ILE A 302 6.98 3.39 -15.91
N LEU A 303 6.21 2.69 -16.74
CA LEU A 303 6.72 2.02 -17.96
C LEU A 303 7.13 3.01 -19.04
N MET A 304 6.41 4.13 -19.19
CA MET A 304 6.74 5.20 -20.13
C MET A 304 7.92 6.02 -19.62
N LYS A 305 9.14 5.45 -19.65
CA LYS A 305 10.37 6.16 -19.23
C LYS A 305 10.62 7.35 -20.15
N PRO A 306 10.61 8.59 -19.63
CA PRO A 306 10.84 9.77 -20.45
C PRO A 306 12.25 9.75 -21.02
N ASN A 307 12.37 9.87 -22.33
CA ASN A 307 13.63 10.03 -23.05
C ASN A 307 13.38 10.81 -24.36
N GLU A 308 14.44 11.19 -25.03
CA GLU A 308 14.38 11.99 -26.27
C GLU A 308 13.70 11.26 -27.45
N TYR A 309 13.62 9.93 -27.41
CA TYR A 309 13.01 9.12 -28.48
C TYR A 309 11.51 8.87 -28.25
N LEU A 310 11.00 9.08 -27.03
CA LEU A 310 9.58 8.86 -26.76
C LEU A 310 8.71 9.87 -27.52
N PRO A 311 7.69 9.45 -28.28
CA PRO A 311 6.82 10.36 -29.04
C PRO A 311 6.19 11.45 -28.16
N THR A 312 6.02 12.65 -28.70
CA THR A 312 5.36 13.78 -28.00
C THR A 312 3.97 13.41 -27.49
N SER A 313 3.19 12.64 -28.26
CA SER A 313 1.88 12.14 -27.84
C SER A 313 1.95 11.25 -26.60
N ALA A 314 2.96 10.40 -26.48
CA ALA A 314 3.16 9.58 -25.30
C ALA A 314 3.58 10.38 -24.07
N LEU A 315 4.44 11.39 -24.23
CA LEU A 315 4.81 12.32 -23.15
C LEU A 315 3.61 13.14 -22.67
N LEU A 316 2.76 13.62 -23.57
CA LEU A 316 1.51 14.32 -23.23
C LEU A 316 0.55 13.39 -22.47
N LYS A 317 0.35 12.15 -22.95
CA LYS A 317 -0.45 11.14 -22.27
C LYS A 317 0.07 10.87 -20.87
N LYS A 318 1.37 10.68 -20.70
CA LYS A 318 2.01 10.49 -19.39
C LYS A 318 1.76 11.70 -18.47
N SER A 319 1.90 12.92 -18.97
CA SER A 319 1.65 14.14 -18.20
C SER A 319 0.20 14.24 -17.72
N ILE A 320 -0.78 13.81 -18.54
CA ILE A 320 -2.19 13.75 -18.16
C ILE A 320 -2.39 12.71 -17.03
N ILE A 321 -1.84 11.52 -17.19
CA ILE A 321 -1.90 10.46 -16.16
C ILE A 321 -1.29 10.96 -14.85
N CYS A 322 -0.11 11.59 -14.88
CA CYS A 322 0.53 12.14 -13.69
C CYS A 322 -0.36 13.17 -12.98
N LYS A 323 -0.98 14.11 -13.72
CA LYS A 323 -1.88 15.11 -13.14
C LYS A 323 -3.10 14.45 -12.48
N GLN A 324 -3.73 13.47 -13.14
CA GLN A 324 -4.85 12.74 -12.58
C GLN A 324 -4.49 11.94 -11.31
N LEU A 325 -3.29 11.34 -11.28
CA LEU A 325 -2.80 10.63 -10.10
C LEU A 325 -2.40 11.60 -8.97
N LEU A 326 -1.92 12.81 -9.27
CA LEU A 326 -1.67 13.85 -8.25
C LEU A 326 -2.97 14.32 -7.60
N ASP A 327 -4.02 14.60 -8.40
CA ASP A 327 -5.34 14.97 -7.86
C ASP A 327 -5.91 13.88 -6.95
N LEU A 328 -5.68 12.62 -7.31
CA LEU A 328 -6.06 11.48 -6.48
C LEU A 328 -5.23 11.44 -5.19
N ALA A 329 -3.90 11.60 -5.29
CA ALA A 329 -2.99 11.59 -4.14
C ALA A 329 -3.34 12.69 -3.13
N ASP A 330 -3.69 13.89 -3.58
CA ASP A 330 -4.08 15.02 -2.71
C ASP A 330 -5.33 14.69 -1.87
N LYS A 331 -6.20 13.85 -2.37
CA LYS A 331 -7.44 13.45 -1.68
C LYS A 331 -7.23 12.30 -0.70
N ILE A 332 -6.47 11.26 -1.10
CA ILE A 332 -6.38 10.00 -0.33
C ILE A 332 -5.08 9.82 0.46
N GLU A 333 -4.01 10.51 0.07
CA GLU A 333 -2.69 10.46 0.73
C GLU A 333 -2.03 11.85 0.67
N PRO A 334 -2.62 12.84 1.37
CA PRO A 334 -2.22 14.24 1.25
C PRO A 334 -0.83 14.53 1.81
N GLY A 335 -0.22 15.59 1.30
CA GLY A 335 1.05 16.12 1.80
C GLY A 335 2.29 15.47 1.18
N MET A 336 3.40 15.44 1.93
CA MET A 336 4.69 14.95 1.43
C MET A 336 4.82 13.44 1.58
N THR A 337 4.33 12.69 0.60
CA THR A 337 4.41 11.22 0.57
C THR A 337 5.36 10.74 -0.52
N LYS A 338 5.85 9.50 -0.39
CA LYS A 338 6.73 8.89 -1.38
C LYS A 338 6.02 8.76 -2.74
N TRP A 339 4.75 8.35 -2.70
CA TRP A 339 3.94 8.18 -3.90
C TRP A 339 3.76 9.50 -4.66
N ARG A 340 3.38 10.59 -3.95
CA ARG A 340 3.28 11.94 -4.53
C ARG A 340 4.62 12.41 -5.11
N GLY A 341 5.72 12.19 -4.39
CA GLY A 341 7.06 12.55 -4.86
C GLY A 341 7.44 11.83 -6.16
N GLN A 342 7.11 10.55 -6.28
CA GLN A 342 7.36 9.78 -7.49
C GLN A 342 6.53 10.30 -8.68
N ILE A 343 5.24 10.59 -8.49
CA ILE A 343 4.40 11.15 -9.56
C ILE A 343 4.92 12.52 -10.03
N LEU A 344 5.32 13.38 -9.09
CA LEU A 344 5.90 14.70 -9.41
C LEU A 344 7.20 14.56 -10.19
N PHE A 345 8.07 13.63 -9.84
CA PHE A 345 9.31 13.35 -10.57
C PHE A 345 9.03 12.90 -12.01
N GLU A 346 8.07 12.01 -12.21
CA GLU A 346 7.67 11.53 -13.54
C GLU A 346 6.99 12.63 -14.39
N LEU A 347 6.20 13.49 -13.75
CA LEU A 347 5.59 14.66 -14.41
C LEU A 347 6.66 15.68 -14.83
N GLN A 348 7.58 16.02 -13.93
CA GLN A 348 8.66 16.96 -14.19
C GLN A 348 9.54 16.48 -15.34
N SER A 349 9.96 15.20 -15.34
CA SER A 349 10.80 14.62 -16.38
C SER A 349 10.15 14.71 -17.76
N SER A 350 8.85 14.43 -17.85
CA SER A 350 8.08 14.56 -19.11
C SER A 350 7.94 16.02 -19.55
N SER A 351 7.68 16.92 -18.59
CA SER A 351 7.47 18.35 -18.86
C SER A 351 8.74 19.04 -19.39
N VAL A 352 9.91 18.66 -18.88
CA VAL A 352 11.20 19.19 -19.36
C VAL A 352 11.42 18.85 -20.83
N ILE A 353 11.22 17.59 -21.21
CA ILE A 353 11.39 17.17 -22.62
C ILE A 353 10.38 17.88 -23.54
N LEU A 354 9.13 17.98 -23.11
CA LEU A 354 8.10 18.68 -23.89
C LEU A 354 8.45 20.18 -24.07
N ALA A 355 8.94 20.83 -23.04
CA ALA A 355 9.37 22.24 -23.13
C ALA A 355 10.58 22.42 -24.04
N GLN A 356 11.56 21.51 -23.98
CA GLN A 356 12.72 21.54 -24.89
C GLN A 356 12.29 21.40 -26.35
N ARG A 357 11.41 20.45 -26.67
CA ARG A 357 10.88 20.27 -28.04
C ARG A 357 10.13 21.50 -28.53
N ALA A 358 9.25 22.06 -27.70
CA ALA A 358 8.53 23.29 -28.07
C ALA A 358 9.47 24.46 -28.37
N LEU A 359 10.56 24.63 -27.60
CA LEU A 359 11.55 25.64 -27.82
C LEU A 359 12.34 25.42 -29.13
N GLU A 360 12.67 24.17 -29.46
CA GLU A 360 13.33 23.82 -30.72
C GLU A 360 12.43 24.06 -31.91
N GLU A 361 11.15 23.70 -31.83
CA GLU A 361 10.15 24.00 -32.88
C GLU A 361 9.99 25.52 -33.11
N GLU A 362 9.94 26.31 -32.05
CA GLU A 362 9.86 27.76 -32.14
C GLU A 362 11.12 28.35 -32.78
N LYS A 363 12.31 27.87 -32.41
CA LYS A 363 13.58 28.31 -33.02
C LYS A 363 13.61 27.95 -34.50
N LEU A 364 13.18 26.74 -34.87
CA LEU A 364 13.11 26.28 -36.25
C LEU A 364 12.11 27.11 -37.09
N ALA A 365 10.94 27.44 -36.51
CA ALA A 365 9.96 28.30 -37.15
C ALA A 365 10.49 29.73 -37.40
N LYS A 366 11.16 30.35 -36.41
CA LYS A 366 11.83 31.64 -36.52
C LYS A 366 12.93 31.62 -37.59
N TRP A 367 13.75 30.57 -37.61
CA TRP A 367 14.80 30.41 -38.64
C TRP A 367 14.21 30.28 -40.03
N LYS A 368 13.18 29.44 -40.26
CA LYS A 368 12.47 29.30 -41.54
C LYS A 368 11.90 30.65 -41.99
N ALA A 369 11.23 31.40 -41.13
CA ALA A 369 10.69 32.72 -41.45
C ALA A 369 11.79 33.68 -41.92
N GLN A 370 12.94 33.68 -41.25
CA GLN A 370 14.09 34.53 -41.67
C GLN A 370 14.70 34.10 -42.99
N VAL A 371 14.71 32.82 -43.33
CA VAL A 371 15.20 32.34 -44.62
C VAL A 371 14.23 32.73 -45.74
N TYR A 372 12.91 32.52 -45.56
CA TYR A 372 11.91 32.86 -46.58
C TYR A 372 11.72 34.36 -46.80
N THR A 373 12.13 35.22 -45.85
CA THR A 373 12.11 36.69 -46.03
C THR A 373 13.35 37.22 -46.74
N LYS A 374 14.37 36.39 -46.96
CA LYS A 374 15.61 36.78 -47.66
C LYS A 374 15.68 36.32 -49.12
N PHE A 375 14.69 35.61 -49.61
CA PHE A 375 14.47 35.27 -51.01
C PHE A 375 13.14 35.87 -51.50
#